data_f96b07c8bb2d890ca6e1a2524e74077d
#
_entry.id   f96b07c8bb2d890ca6e1a2524e74077d
#
_cell.length_a   1.000
_cell.length_b   1.000
_cell.length_c   1.000
_cell.angle_alpha   90.00
_cell.angle_beta   90.00
_cell.angle_gamma   90.00
#
_symmetry.space_group_name_H-M   'P 1'
#
loop_
_entity.id
_entity.type
_entity.pdbx_description
1 polymer ?
#
loop_
_entity_poly.entity_id
_entity_poly.type
_entity_poly.pdbx_seq_one_letter_code
_entity_poly.pdbx_strand_id
1 'polypeptide(L)'
;MTPLITILALIIIVLLVWRLWKPYVAPPKREVPVNQARLYFFHTDWCGFCKKAMPEWEKLEEFVNEHPKFDNTMLKLVSVNVEKDRATATLYEIDAYPTIKLETREGLYTFTKAPTYDNLLQFVRQTLGKED
;
A
#
# COMPACT_ATOMS: atom_id res chain seq x y z
N MET A 1 38.16 -43.59 -1.13
CA MET A 1 37.78 -42.57 -0.12
C MET A 1 37.78 -41.16 -0.71
N THR A 2 38.78 -40.79 -1.47
CA THR A 2 38.88 -39.46 -2.10
C THR A 2 37.73 -39.12 -3.10
N PRO A 3 37.20 -39.99 -3.93
CA PRO A 3 36.17 -39.60 -4.90
C PRO A 3 34.81 -39.25 -4.25
N LEU A 4 34.48 -39.87 -3.13
CA LEU A 4 33.21 -39.56 -2.41
C LEU A 4 33.26 -38.19 -1.74
N ILE A 5 34.37 -37.80 -1.17
CA ILE A 5 34.56 -36.50 -0.52
C ILE A 5 34.57 -35.39 -1.54
N THR A 6 35.16 -35.60 -2.71
CA THR A 6 35.19 -34.61 -3.79
C THR A 6 33.81 -34.41 -4.41
N ILE A 7 33.01 -35.46 -4.58
CA ILE A 7 31.66 -35.41 -5.06
C ILE A 7 30.75 -34.64 -4.06
N LEU A 8 30.88 -34.96 -2.77
CA LEU A 8 30.14 -34.22 -1.72
C LEU A 8 30.49 -32.72 -1.68
N ALA A 9 31.78 -32.41 -1.79
CA ALA A 9 32.24 -31.03 -1.83
C ALA A 9 31.71 -30.28 -3.05
N LEU A 10 31.67 -30.90 -4.22
CA LEU A 10 31.09 -30.31 -5.43
C LEU A 10 29.57 -30.09 -5.29
N ILE A 11 28.83 -31.02 -4.73
CA ILE A 11 27.40 -30.86 -4.47
C ILE A 11 27.12 -29.68 -3.52
N ILE A 12 27.91 -29.57 -2.45
CA ILE A 12 27.77 -28.46 -1.50
C ILE A 12 28.08 -27.12 -2.19
N ILE A 13 29.12 -27.06 -3.01
CA ILE A 13 29.45 -25.84 -3.76
C ILE A 13 28.32 -25.47 -4.74
N VAL A 14 27.80 -26.44 -5.47
CA VAL A 14 26.66 -26.20 -6.41
C VAL A 14 25.43 -25.71 -5.66
N LEU A 15 25.10 -26.30 -4.51
CA LEU A 15 23.97 -25.88 -3.68
C LEU A 15 24.17 -24.47 -3.09
N LEU A 16 25.40 -24.15 -2.69
CA LEU A 16 25.75 -22.81 -2.19
C LEU A 16 25.66 -21.78 -3.32
N VAL A 17 26.22 -22.08 -4.49
CA VAL A 17 26.15 -21.20 -5.66
C VAL A 17 24.69 -21.02 -6.08
N TRP A 18 23.90 -22.09 -6.10
CA TRP A 18 22.47 -22.02 -6.43
C TRP A 18 21.68 -21.18 -5.41
N ARG A 19 22.04 -21.29 -4.11
CA ARG A 19 21.43 -20.53 -3.04
C ARG A 19 21.81 -19.04 -3.07
N LEU A 20 23.04 -18.74 -3.47
CA LEU A 20 23.51 -17.35 -3.65
C LEU A 20 23.02 -16.74 -4.95
N TRP A 21 22.75 -17.56 -5.95
CA TRP A 21 22.26 -17.12 -7.27
C TRP A 21 20.74 -17.10 -7.37
N LYS A 22 20.01 -17.38 -6.31
CA LYS A 22 18.58 -17.07 -6.31
C LYS A 22 18.45 -15.60 -6.69
N PRO A 23 17.83 -15.27 -7.86
CA PRO A 23 17.66 -13.89 -8.22
C PRO A 23 16.92 -13.21 -7.06
N TYR A 24 17.53 -12.19 -6.50
CA TYR A 24 16.85 -11.32 -5.56
C TYR A 24 15.67 -10.71 -6.33
N VAL A 25 14.50 -11.31 -6.16
CA VAL A 25 13.26 -10.74 -6.67
C VAL A 25 13.00 -9.52 -5.79
N ALA A 26 13.43 -8.38 -6.29
CA ALA A 26 13.12 -7.12 -5.63
C ALA A 26 11.61 -7.05 -5.42
N PRO A 27 11.13 -6.64 -4.24
CA PRO A 27 9.70 -6.47 -4.01
C PRO A 27 9.14 -5.57 -5.11
N PRO A 28 7.91 -5.82 -5.58
CA PRO A 28 7.31 -5.03 -6.64
C PRO A 28 7.36 -3.54 -6.25
N LYS A 29 8.04 -2.76 -7.07
CA LYS A 29 8.15 -1.33 -6.86
C LYS A 29 6.76 -0.72 -7.06
N ARG A 30 6.30 0.01 -6.06
CA ARG A 30 5.09 0.81 -6.19
C ARG A 30 5.37 1.93 -7.17
N GLU A 31 4.72 1.88 -8.33
CA GLU A 31 4.85 2.93 -9.34
C GLU A 31 3.56 3.74 -9.36
N VAL A 32 3.66 4.99 -8.96
CA VAL A 32 2.57 5.96 -9.08
C VAL A 32 2.86 6.81 -10.32
N PRO A 33 1.95 6.86 -11.29
CA PRO A 33 2.10 7.70 -12.46
C PRO A 33 2.26 9.18 -12.09
N VAL A 34 2.88 9.94 -12.96
CA VAL A 34 3.03 11.39 -12.81
C VAL A 34 1.63 12.02 -12.69
N ASN A 35 1.47 12.94 -11.76
CA ASN A 35 0.22 13.66 -11.49
C ASN A 35 -0.95 12.73 -11.05
N GLN A 36 -0.63 11.63 -10.38
CA GLN A 36 -1.63 10.77 -9.73
C GLN A 36 -1.27 10.54 -8.26
N ALA A 37 -2.31 10.39 -7.45
CA ALA A 37 -2.21 9.96 -6.07
C ALA A 37 -3.31 8.93 -5.79
N ARG A 38 -3.09 8.08 -4.80
CA ARG A 38 -4.05 7.06 -4.39
C ARG A 38 -4.22 7.11 -2.88
N LEU A 39 -5.45 7.27 -2.44
CA LEU A 39 -5.80 7.18 -1.03
C LEU A 39 -6.41 5.81 -0.78
N TYR A 40 -5.74 5.02 0.05
CA TYR A 40 -6.15 3.66 0.39
C TYR A 40 -6.83 3.63 1.75
N PHE A 41 -7.94 2.92 1.83
CA PHE A 41 -8.63 2.58 3.07
C PHE A 41 -8.60 1.06 3.26
N PHE A 42 -7.76 0.61 4.17
CA PHE A 42 -7.61 -0.81 4.50
C PHE A 42 -8.55 -1.17 5.64
N HIS A 43 -9.43 -2.13 5.39
CA HIS A 43 -10.47 -2.53 6.33
C HIS A 43 -10.72 -4.04 6.29
N THR A 44 -11.49 -4.53 7.27
CA THR A 44 -12.02 -5.89 7.32
C THR A 44 -13.52 -5.86 7.62
N ASP A 45 -14.24 -6.94 7.29
CA ASP A 45 -15.71 -6.97 7.48
C ASP A 45 -16.11 -7.05 8.96
N TRP A 46 -15.25 -7.58 9.82
CA TRP A 46 -15.49 -7.71 11.27
C TRP A 46 -15.05 -6.50 12.10
N CYS A 47 -14.35 -5.55 11.51
CA CYS A 47 -13.79 -4.39 12.20
C CYS A 47 -14.87 -3.33 12.50
N GLY A 48 -15.23 -3.16 13.78
CA GLY A 48 -16.25 -2.19 14.20
C GLY A 48 -15.85 -0.73 13.94
N PHE A 49 -14.56 -0.36 14.09
CA PHE A 49 -14.05 0.97 13.78
C PHE A 49 -14.05 1.23 12.28
N CYS A 50 -13.81 0.21 11.44
CA CYS A 50 -13.92 0.31 10.00
C CYS A 50 -15.36 0.62 9.56
N LYS A 51 -16.34 -0.05 10.19
CA LYS A 51 -17.77 0.21 9.91
C LYS A 51 -18.18 1.63 10.28
N LYS A 52 -17.61 2.20 11.34
CA LYS A 52 -17.85 3.61 11.73
C LYS A 52 -17.18 4.59 10.78
N ALA A 53 -16.02 4.25 10.24
CA ALA A 53 -15.27 5.09 9.31
C ALA A 53 -15.85 5.05 7.88
N MET A 54 -16.53 3.97 7.49
CA MET A 54 -17.04 3.76 6.14
C MET A 54 -17.95 4.90 5.65
N PRO A 55 -18.96 5.39 6.40
CA PRO A 55 -19.79 6.51 5.94
C PRO A 55 -18.99 7.80 5.69
N GLU A 56 -17.96 8.05 6.49
CA GLU A 56 -17.09 9.22 6.33
C GLU A 56 -16.18 9.08 5.10
N TRP A 57 -15.73 7.86 4.83
CA TRP A 57 -15.00 7.52 3.60
C TRP A 57 -15.87 7.71 2.36
N GLU A 58 -17.12 7.24 2.39
CA GLU A 58 -18.07 7.38 1.28
C GLU A 58 -18.38 8.85 0.94
N LYS A 59 -18.49 9.71 1.97
CA LYS A 59 -18.63 11.17 1.76
C LYS A 59 -17.41 11.76 1.05
N LEU A 60 -16.22 11.32 1.44
CA LEU A 60 -14.98 11.76 0.78
C LEU A 60 -14.92 11.25 -0.66
N GLU A 61 -15.35 10.02 -0.91
CA GLU A 61 -15.41 9.43 -2.25
C GLU A 61 -16.35 10.21 -3.16
N GLU A 62 -17.55 10.57 -2.68
CA GLU A 62 -18.49 11.42 -3.40
C GLU A 62 -17.87 12.78 -3.74
N PHE A 63 -17.26 13.44 -2.76
CA PHE A 63 -16.58 14.72 -2.97
C PHE A 63 -15.44 14.62 -4.00
N VAL A 64 -14.61 13.59 -3.92
CA VAL A 64 -13.48 13.40 -4.85
C VAL A 64 -13.96 13.02 -6.25
N ASN A 65 -15.09 12.32 -6.39
CA ASN A 65 -15.69 12.07 -7.70
C ASN A 65 -16.15 13.36 -8.40
N GLU A 66 -16.59 14.35 -7.63
CA GLU A 66 -16.95 15.68 -8.15
C GLU A 66 -15.70 16.55 -8.38
N HIS A 67 -14.69 16.43 -7.50
CA HIS A 67 -13.46 17.21 -7.52
C HIS A 67 -12.22 16.31 -7.53
N PRO A 68 -11.93 15.63 -8.66
CA PRO A 68 -10.88 14.60 -8.71
C PRO A 68 -9.45 15.13 -8.72
N LYS A 69 -9.27 16.44 -8.86
CA LYS A 69 -7.95 17.07 -8.96
C LYS A 69 -7.63 17.94 -7.76
N PHE A 70 -6.41 17.78 -7.28
CA PHE A 70 -5.80 18.57 -6.22
C PHE A 70 -4.43 19.05 -6.70
N ASP A 71 -4.26 20.37 -6.92
CA ASP A 71 -3.03 20.98 -7.44
C ASP A 71 -2.46 20.20 -8.66
N ASN A 72 -3.28 19.99 -9.70
CA ASN A 72 -2.95 19.19 -10.90
C ASN A 72 -2.69 17.69 -10.66
N THR A 73 -2.87 17.18 -9.44
CA THR A 73 -2.75 15.76 -9.12
C THR A 73 -4.11 15.10 -9.06
N MET A 74 -4.32 14.07 -9.86
CA MET A 74 -5.57 13.30 -9.84
C MET A 74 -5.56 12.34 -8.67
N LEU A 75 -6.51 12.47 -7.75
CA LEU A 75 -6.69 11.58 -6.62
C LEU A 75 -7.66 10.45 -6.96
N LYS A 76 -7.24 9.23 -6.65
CA LYS A 76 -8.11 8.05 -6.64
C LYS A 76 -8.28 7.51 -5.23
N LEU A 77 -9.51 7.20 -4.85
CA LEU A 77 -9.81 6.48 -3.63
C LEU A 77 -9.89 4.98 -3.91
N VAL A 78 -9.26 4.19 -3.04
CA VAL A 78 -9.22 2.72 -3.16
C VAL A 78 -9.57 2.10 -1.82
N SER A 79 -10.71 1.45 -1.74
CA SER A 79 -11.11 0.67 -0.57
C SER A 79 -10.59 -0.77 -0.72
N VAL A 80 -9.83 -1.24 0.26
CA VAL A 80 -9.20 -2.57 0.26
C VAL A 80 -9.72 -3.40 1.42
N ASN A 81 -10.50 -4.43 1.13
CA ASN A 81 -10.83 -5.44 2.10
C ASN A 81 -9.66 -6.43 2.22
N VAL A 82 -8.96 -6.40 3.35
CA VAL A 82 -7.72 -7.15 3.57
C VAL A 82 -7.94 -8.66 3.56
N GLU A 83 -9.13 -9.13 3.92
CA GLU A 83 -9.46 -10.57 3.87
C GLU A 83 -9.55 -11.09 2.43
N LYS A 84 -9.94 -10.21 1.50
CA LYS A 84 -10.07 -10.52 0.07
C LYS A 84 -8.80 -10.21 -0.73
N ASP A 85 -8.03 -9.21 -0.30
CA ASP A 85 -6.79 -8.77 -0.97
C ASP A 85 -5.62 -8.64 0.02
N ARG A 86 -5.12 -9.78 0.45
CA ARG A 86 -3.95 -9.86 1.35
C ARG A 86 -2.66 -9.40 0.67
N ALA A 87 -2.55 -9.55 -0.64
CA ALA A 87 -1.35 -9.16 -1.38
C ALA A 87 -1.12 -7.65 -1.30
N THR A 88 -2.16 -6.86 -1.54
CA THR A 88 -2.10 -5.41 -1.40
C THR A 88 -1.83 -5.00 0.05
N ALA A 89 -2.51 -5.61 1.03
CA ALA A 89 -2.24 -5.32 2.44
C ALA A 89 -0.79 -5.59 2.84
N THR A 90 -0.21 -6.68 2.38
CA THR A 90 1.21 -7.01 2.62
C THR A 90 2.15 -6.01 1.94
N LEU A 91 1.84 -5.60 0.71
CA LEU A 91 2.63 -4.61 -0.04
C LEU A 91 2.72 -3.27 0.70
N TYR A 92 1.64 -2.87 1.39
CA TYR A 92 1.57 -1.62 2.16
C TYR A 92 1.87 -1.81 3.65
N GLU A 93 2.29 -3.02 4.07
CA GLU A 93 2.67 -3.35 5.46
C GLU A 93 1.55 -3.01 6.46
N ILE A 94 0.33 -3.51 6.18
CA ILE A 94 -0.86 -3.24 7.00
C ILE A 94 -0.95 -4.26 8.12
N ASP A 95 -0.91 -3.79 9.37
CA ASP A 95 -0.95 -4.58 10.60
C ASP A 95 -2.10 -4.22 11.55
N ALA A 96 -2.84 -3.15 11.25
CA ALA A 96 -3.97 -2.67 12.04
C ALA A 96 -5.11 -2.15 11.16
N TYR A 97 -6.33 -2.10 11.71
CA TYR A 97 -7.53 -1.66 11.00
C TYR A 97 -8.39 -0.69 11.82
N PRO A 98 -8.97 0.36 11.22
CA PRO A 98 -8.69 0.78 9.85
C PRO A 98 -7.32 1.43 9.71
N THR A 99 -6.68 1.27 8.56
CA THR A 99 -5.48 2.02 8.19
C THR A 99 -5.75 2.77 6.89
N ILE A 100 -5.39 4.03 6.86
CA ILE A 100 -5.55 4.90 5.68
C ILE A 100 -4.18 5.42 5.28
N LYS A 101 -3.83 5.24 4.01
CA LYS A 101 -2.53 5.66 3.45
C LYS A 101 -2.72 6.42 2.16
N LEU A 102 -2.04 7.54 2.03
CA LEU A 102 -1.99 8.32 0.80
C LEU A 102 -0.66 8.07 0.10
N GLU A 103 -0.73 7.51 -1.07
CA GLU A 103 0.41 7.24 -1.93
C GLU A 103 0.51 8.30 -3.01
N THR A 104 1.67 8.93 -3.09
CA THR A 104 2.05 9.88 -4.13
C THR A 104 3.33 9.41 -4.81
N ARG A 105 3.76 10.09 -5.85
CA ARG A 105 5.06 9.85 -6.46
C ARG A 105 6.22 10.09 -5.49
N GLU A 106 6.04 11.03 -4.57
CA GLU A 106 7.07 11.46 -3.63
C GLU A 106 7.19 10.53 -2.41
N GLY A 107 6.09 9.85 -2.04
CA GLY A 107 6.11 8.97 -0.89
C GLY A 107 4.75 8.39 -0.50
N LEU A 108 4.79 7.68 0.61
CA LEU A 108 3.63 7.06 1.24
C LEU A 108 3.40 7.72 2.60
N TYR A 109 2.23 8.29 2.78
CA TYR A 109 1.84 9.03 3.99
C TYR A 109 0.75 8.25 4.73
N THR A 110 0.91 8.06 6.03
CA THR A 110 -0.07 7.38 6.87
C THR A 110 -0.95 8.40 7.59
N PHE A 111 -2.26 8.23 7.51
CA PHE A 111 -3.23 9.02 8.24
C PHE A 111 -3.29 8.56 9.71
N THR A 112 -3.23 9.49 10.65
CA THR A 112 -3.12 9.19 12.09
C THR A 112 -4.22 9.78 12.96
N LYS A 113 -5.16 10.52 12.37
CA LYS A 113 -6.28 11.14 13.09
C LYS A 113 -7.53 10.24 13.06
N ALA A 114 -8.58 10.66 13.76
CA ALA A 114 -9.89 10.02 13.64
C ALA A 114 -10.41 10.14 12.20
N PRO A 115 -10.89 9.05 11.60
CA PRO A 115 -11.28 9.01 10.18
C PRO A 115 -12.66 9.64 9.94
N THR A 116 -12.76 10.94 10.19
CA THR A 116 -13.90 11.77 9.83
C THR A 116 -13.66 12.39 8.46
N TYR A 117 -14.73 12.74 7.76
CA TYR A 117 -14.66 13.41 6.46
C TYR A 117 -13.74 14.63 6.49
N ASP A 118 -13.92 15.52 7.47
CA ASP A 118 -13.12 16.74 7.59
C ASP A 118 -11.63 16.46 7.78
N ASN A 119 -11.30 15.50 8.65
CA ASN A 119 -9.90 15.13 8.88
C ASN A 119 -9.27 14.47 7.66
N LEU A 120 -10.01 13.64 6.96
CA LEU A 120 -9.56 12.98 5.72
C LEU A 120 -9.34 14.01 4.61
N LEU A 121 -10.28 14.92 4.41
CA LEU A 121 -10.15 15.98 3.42
C LEU A 121 -8.99 16.93 3.76
N GLN A 122 -8.83 17.29 5.03
CA GLN A 122 -7.70 18.09 5.49
C GLN A 122 -6.37 17.39 5.20
N PHE A 123 -6.27 16.08 5.46
CA PHE A 123 -5.07 15.29 5.18
C PHE A 123 -4.71 15.29 3.69
N VAL A 124 -5.70 15.10 2.82
CA VAL A 124 -5.52 15.18 1.37
C VAL A 124 -5.03 16.56 0.95
N ARG A 125 -5.68 17.63 1.43
CA ARG A 125 -5.30 19.02 1.12
C ARG A 125 -3.90 19.39 1.62
N GLN A 126 -3.51 18.89 2.79
CA GLN A 126 -2.17 19.13 3.34
C GLN A 126 -1.07 18.43 2.54
N THR A 127 -1.39 17.29 1.93
CA THR A 127 -0.41 16.49 1.19
C THR A 127 -0.37 16.83 -0.30
N LEU A 128 -1.52 17.07 -0.94
CA LEU A 128 -1.63 17.28 -2.39
C LEU A 128 -1.88 18.74 -2.78
N GLY A 129 -2.32 19.59 -1.84
CA GLY A 129 -2.81 20.92 -2.13
C GLY A 129 -4.33 21.01 -2.16
N LYS A 130 -4.87 22.15 -2.61
CA LYS A 130 -6.32 22.36 -2.69
C LYS A 130 -6.90 21.73 -3.96
N GLU A 131 -8.20 21.46 -3.92
CA GLU A 131 -8.97 21.08 -5.10
C GLU A 131 -8.95 22.19 -6.16
N ASP A 132 -8.83 21.79 -7.41
CA ASP A 132 -8.88 22.67 -8.59
C ASP A 132 -10.33 23.06 -8.94
#